data_565c9663c776a073408b707e38a3cde7
#
_entry.id   565c9663c776a073408b707e38a3cde7
#
_cell.length_a   1.000
_cell.length_b   1.000
_cell.length_c   1.000
_cell.angle_alpha   90.00
_cell.angle_beta   90.00
_cell.angle_gamma   90.00
#
_symmetry.space_group_name_H-M   'P 1'
#
loop_
_entity.id
_entity.type
_entity.pdbx_description
1 polymer ?
#
loop_
_entity_poly.entity_id
_entity_poly.type
_entity_poly.pdbx_seq_one_letter_code
_entity_poly.pdbx_strand_id
1 'polypeptide(L)'
;MKRLMLAAAVVAATLSIPALAADVGVSVGIGQPGFYGRLDIGGYPQPQVIYSQPRVIQRGYVEREPIYMRVPPGHAKNWRKHCQKYNACNERVYFVQDNWYNHEYAPRYQKQHRNQRDDRRDERHDERGNDHRGNEYGRDKH
;
A
#
# COMPACT_ATOMS: atom_id res chain seq x y z
N MET A 1 -64.00 -17.09 44.29
CA MET A 1 -63.96 -16.30 43.03
C MET A 1 -62.49 -16.11 42.67
N LYS A 2 -62.06 -16.92 41.72
CA LYS A 2 -60.62 -17.00 41.27
C LYS A 2 -60.39 -16.02 40.13
N ARG A 3 -59.57 -15.02 40.38
CA ARG A 3 -59.14 -14.09 39.32
C ARG A 3 -57.80 -14.59 38.75
N LEU A 4 -57.85 -15.16 37.56
CA LEU A 4 -56.70 -15.53 36.76
C LEU A 4 -56.08 -14.25 36.17
N MET A 5 -54.92 -13.86 36.66
CA MET A 5 -54.08 -12.84 36.05
C MET A 5 -53.19 -13.53 35.01
N LEU A 6 -53.55 -13.37 33.72
CA LEU A 6 -52.69 -13.76 32.61
C LEU A 6 -51.62 -12.71 32.42
N ALA A 7 -50.39 -13.03 32.85
CA ALA A 7 -49.22 -12.23 32.55
C ALA A 7 -48.69 -12.61 31.15
N ALA A 8 -48.95 -11.76 30.18
CA ALA A 8 -48.34 -11.87 28.84
C ALA A 8 -46.87 -11.41 28.91
N ALA A 9 -45.94 -12.35 28.91
CA ALA A 9 -44.54 -12.07 28.76
C ALA A 9 -44.20 -11.80 27.27
N VAL A 10 -44.03 -10.55 26.91
CA VAL A 10 -43.48 -10.14 25.59
C VAL A 10 -41.97 -10.36 25.59
N VAL A 11 -41.53 -11.47 24.98
CA VAL A 11 -40.13 -11.72 24.73
C VAL A 11 -39.71 -10.88 23.51
N ALA A 12 -39.12 -9.72 23.75
CA ALA A 12 -38.45 -8.93 22.72
C ALA A 12 -37.14 -9.63 22.34
N ALA A 13 -37.18 -10.40 21.26
CA ALA A 13 -35.98 -10.95 20.64
C ALA A 13 -35.18 -9.78 19.98
N THR A 14 -34.17 -9.29 20.69
CA THR A 14 -33.20 -8.36 20.13
C THR A 14 -32.32 -9.12 19.14
N LEU A 15 -32.62 -8.98 17.85
CA LEU A 15 -31.75 -9.42 16.77
C LEU A 15 -30.49 -8.54 16.77
N SER A 16 -29.45 -9.02 17.45
CA SER A 16 -28.13 -8.44 17.34
C SER A 16 -27.59 -8.73 15.93
N ILE A 17 -27.73 -7.79 15.03
CA ILE A 17 -27.07 -7.83 13.72
C ILE A 17 -25.58 -7.62 14.00
N PRO A 18 -24.69 -8.60 13.71
CA PRO A 18 -23.27 -8.34 13.78
C PRO A 18 -22.96 -7.26 12.75
N ALA A 19 -22.57 -6.09 13.21
CA ALA A 19 -21.98 -5.09 12.36
C ALA A 19 -20.65 -5.67 11.83
N LEU A 20 -20.67 -6.20 10.62
CA LEU A 20 -19.45 -6.47 9.86
C LEU A 20 -18.82 -5.10 9.64
N ALA A 21 -17.91 -4.73 10.54
CA ALA A 21 -16.97 -3.67 10.24
C ALA A 21 -16.19 -4.14 9.02
N ALA A 22 -16.60 -3.66 7.84
CA ALA A 22 -15.81 -3.81 6.64
C ALA A 22 -14.47 -3.14 6.97
N ASP A 23 -13.43 -3.96 7.14
CA ASP A 23 -12.06 -3.49 7.17
C ASP A 23 -11.83 -2.79 5.82
N VAL A 24 -12.00 -1.48 5.81
CA VAL A 24 -11.60 -0.66 4.69
C VAL A 24 -10.07 -0.67 4.73
N GLY A 25 -9.49 -1.69 4.12
CA GLY A 25 -8.07 -1.81 3.96
C GLY A 25 -7.58 -0.64 3.10
N VAL A 26 -7.21 0.45 3.74
CA VAL A 26 -6.50 1.54 3.07
C VAL A 26 -5.14 0.99 2.70
N SER A 27 -4.98 0.56 1.45
CA SER A 27 -3.69 0.17 0.92
C SER A 27 -2.85 1.44 0.72
N VAL A 28 -1.93 1.67 1.64
CA VAL A 28 -0.99 2.79 1.55
C VAL A 28 0.11 2.40 0.58
N GLY A 29 0.17 3.07 -0.56
CA GLY A 29 1.20 2.85 -1.58
C GLY A 29 2.55 3.50 -1.25
N ILE A 30 3.59 3.06 -1.95
CA ILE A 30 4.93 3.68 -1.87
C ILE A 30 4.82 5.18 -2.20
N GLY A 31 5.56 6.02 -1.48
CA GLY A 31 5.53 7.48 -1.62
C GLY A 31 4.42 8.18 -0.84
N GLN A 32 3.55 7.44 -0.17
CA GLN A 32 2.50 8.01 0.67
C GLN A 32 2.94 8.13 2.13
N PRO A 33 2.44 9.12 2.88
CA PRO A 33 2.59 9.16 4.33
C PRO A 33 2.02 7.88 4.94
N GLY A 34 2.74 7.30 5.91
CA GLY A 34 2.29 6.05 6.56
C GLY A 34 2.63 4.76 5.81
N PHE A 35 3.27 4.82 4.64
CA PHE A 35 3.78 3.61 3.98
C PHE A 35 4.88 2.96 4.82
N TYR A 36 4.77 1.66 5.00
CA TYR A 36 5.80 0.80 5.58
C TYR A 36 6.04 -0.39 4.67
N GLY A 37 7.31 -0.67 4.35
CA GLY A 37 7.67 -1.75 3.45
C GLY A 37 9.07 -1.58 2.85
N ARG A 38 9.36 -2.37 1.84
CA ARG A 38 10.60 -2.32 1.08
C ARG A 38 10.62 -1.09 0.16
N LEU A 39 11.78 -0.44 0.10
CA LEU A 39 12.00 0.72 -0.74
C LEU A 39 13.02 0.38 -1.83
N ASP A 40 12.72 0.76 -3.05
CA ASP A 40 13.69 0.80 -4.13
C ASP A 40 14.42 2.15 -4.06
N ILE A 41 15.71 2.11 -3.81
CA ILE A 41 16.55 3.29 -3.64
C ILE A 41 17.37 3.65 -4.89
N GLY A 42 17.20 2.90 -5.96
CA GLY A 42 17.88 3.18 -7.21
C GLY A 42 17.56 4.58 -7.74
N GLY A 43 18.59 5.43 -7.90
CA GLY A 43 18.42 6.82 -8.36
C GLY A 43 17.98 7.82 -7.29
N TYR A 44 17.90 7.41 -6.03
CA TYR A 44 17.62 8.28 -4.89
C TYR A 44 18.91 8.69 -4.14
N PRO A 45 18.88 9.79 -3.37
CA PRO A 45 19.97 10.13 -2.46
C PRO A 45 20.24 9.00 -1.49
N GLN A 46 21.48 8.91 -1.01
CA GLN A 46 21.87 7.88 -0.05
C GLN A 46 20.92 7.87 1.16
N PRO A 47 20.31 6.72 1.49
CA PRO A 47 19.39 6.63 2.59
C PRO A 47 20.03 6.91 3.94
N GLN A 48 19.37 7.72 4.75
CA GLN A 48 19.69 7.84 6.17
C GLN A 48 19.08 6.66 6.91
N VAL A 49 19.91 5.85 7.52
CA VAL A 49 19.49 4.61 8.20
C VAL A 49 19.48 4.79 9.72
N ILE A 50 18.61 4.03 10.40
CA ILE A 50 18.50 4.05 11.87
C ILE A 50 19.71 3.38 12.52
N TYR A 51 20.18 2.29 11.92
CA TYR A 51 21.36 1.55 12.40
C TYR A 51 22.41 1.51 11.29
N SER A 52 23.66 1.75 11.64
CA SER A 52 24.79 1.74 10.70
C SER A 52 25.08 0.36 10.08
N GLN A 53 24.60 -0.71 10.72
CA GLN A 53 24.73 -2.07 10.23
C GLN A 53 23.36 -2.67 9.93
N PRO A 54 23.25 -3.50 8.88
CA PRO A 54 21.98 -4.14 8.54
C PRO A 54 21.60 -5.17 9.61
N ARG A 55 20.31 -5.27 9.88
CA ARG A 55 19.77 -6.31 10.75
C ARG A 55 19.62 -7.62 9.97
N VAL A 56 20.18 -8.68 10.53
CA VAL A 56 20.13 -10.04 9.99
C VAL A 56 19.53 -10.96 11.05
N ILE A 57 18.48 -11.68 10.72
CA ILE A 57 17.85 -12.65 11.63
C ILE A 57 18.35 -14.06 11.34
N GLN A 58 18.36 -14.42 10.05
CA GLN A 58 18.87 -15.71 9.58
C GLN A 58 19.96 -15.46 8.55
N ARG A 59 21.08 -16.12 8.69
CA ARG A 59 22.14 -16.06 7.68
C ARG A 59 21.79 -17.09 6.60
N GLY A 60 21.45 -16.59 5.41
CA GLY A 60 21.29 -17.43 4.22
C GLY A 60 22.64 -17.90 3.69
N TYR A 61 22.61 -19.00 2.94
CA TYR A 61 23.80 -19.53 2.22
C TYR A 61 24.28 -18.60 1.10
N VAL A 62 23.42 -17.70 0.63
CA VAL A 62 23.72 -16.75 -0.44
C VAL A 62 23.83 -15.36 0.15
N GLU A 63 24.98 -14.73 -0.05
CA GLU A 63 25.18 -13.34 0.31
C GLU A 63 24.42 -12.45 -0.67
N ARG A 64 23.26 -11.96 -0.23
CA ARG A 64 22.41 -11.05 -1.01
C ARG A 64 22.73 -9.62 -0.66
N GLU A 65 22.51 -8.73 -1.62
CA GLU A 65 22.59 -7.31 -1.35
C GLU A 65 21.58 -6.90 -0.28
N PRO A 66 21.95 -5.95 0.60
CA PRO A 66 21.05 -5.45 1.62
C PRO A 66 19.82 -4.78 0.99
N ILE A 67 18.69 -4.95 1.62
CA ILE A 67 17.46 -4.25 1.27
C ILE A 67 17.20 -3.10 2.22
N TYR A 68 16.53 -2.08 1.71
CA TYR A 68 16.13 -0.91 2.48
C TYR A 68 14.64 -0.96 2.77
N MET A 69 14.28 -0.74 4.03
CA MET A 69 12.88 -0.81 4.45
C MET A 69 12.52 0.33 5.39
N ARG A 70 11.31 0.82 5.25
CA ARG A 70 10.68 1.66 6.26
C ARG A 70 9.71 0.81 7.07
N VAL A 71 9.86 0.81 8.38
CA VAL A 71 9.00 0.08 9.32
C VAL A 71 8.73 0.94 10.55
N PRO A 72 7.64 0.68 11.30
CA PRO A 72 7.42 1.35 12.58
C PRO A 72 8.63 1.16 13.51
N PRO A 73 8.98 2.16 14.33
CA PRO A 73 10.15 2.08 15.24
C PRO A 73 10.13 0.87 16.17
N GLY A 74 8.95 0.47 16.63
CA GLY A 74 8.78 -0.74 17.44
C GLY A 74 9.12 -2.04 16.69
N HIS A 75 8.84 -2.09 15.39
CA HIS A 75 9.21 -3.23 14.55
C HIS A 75 10.70 -3.29 14.29
N ALA A 76 11.34 -2.15 14.04
CA ALA A 76 12.79 -2.09 13.87
C ALA A 76 13.54 -2.57 15.11
N LYS A 77 13.11 -2.15 16.31
CA LYS A 77 13.68 -2.59 17.60
C LYS A 77 13.51 -4.09 17.82
N ASN A 78 12.35 -4.65 17.50
CA ASN A 78 11.99 -6.05 17.72
C ASN A 78 11.91 -6.83 16.40
N TRP A 79 12.87 -6.60 15.50
CA TRP A 79 12.83 -7.12 14.13
C TRP A 79 12.59 -8.63 14.03
N ARG A 80 13.19 -9.41 14.91
CA ARG A 80 13.00 -10.87 14.94
C ARG A 80 11.53 -11.29 15.05
N LYS A 81 10.70 -10.51 15.75
CA LYS A 81 9.26 -10.79 15.90
C LYS A 81 8.44 -10.33 14.69
N HIS A 82 8.96 -9.40 13.93
CA HIS A 82 8.19 -8.73 12.88
C HIS A 82 8.66 -9.00 11.46
N CYS A 83 9.87 -9.57 11.28
CA CYS A 83 10.47 -9.78 9.96
C CYS A 83 9.59 -10.63 9.03
N GLN A 84 8.85 -11.59 9.58
CA GLN A 84 7.96 -12.46 8.81
C GLN A 84 6.80 -11.69 8.17
N LYS A 85 6.27 -10.68 8.85
CA LYS A 85 5.22 -9.79 8.32
C LYS A 85 5.64 -9.09 7.03
N TYR A 86 6.94 -8.89 6.85
CA TYR A 86 7.54 -8.23 5.68
C TYR A 86 8.23 -9.19 4.71
N ASN A 87 8.15 -10.50 4.96
CA ASN A 87 8.87 -11.54 4.21
C ASN A 87 10.39 -11.30 4.12
N ALA A 88 10.98 -10.77 5.18
CA ALA A 88 12.35 -10.29 5.19
C ALA A 88 13.23 -10.88 6.31
N CYS A 89 12.85 -12.05 6.86
CA CYS A 89 13.65 -12.71 7.90
C CYS A 89 15.01 -13.22 7.41
N ASN A 90 15.11 -13.54 6.13
CA ASN A 90 16.32 -14.05 5.49
C ASN A 90 17.12 -12.95 4.78
N GLU A 91 16.70 -11.69 4.92
CA GLU A 91 17.32 -10.55 4.25
C GLU A 91 18.20 -9.74 5.21
N ARG A 92 19.20 -9.07 4.64
CA ARG A 92 20.00 -8.06 5.34
C ARG A 92 19.26 -6.73 5.21
N VAL A 93 18.67 -6.25 6.31
CA VAL A 93 17.75 -5.11 6.26
C VAL A 93 18.38 -3.86 6.88
N TYR A 94 18.45 -2.79 6.10
CA TYR A 94 18.63 -1.44 6.60
C TYR A 94 17.28 -0.77 6.81
N PHE A 95 17.08 -0.20 7.98
CA PHE A 95 15.89 0.59 8.27
C PHE A 95 16.15 2.05 8.00
N VAL A 96 15.36 2.64 7.09
CA VAL A 96 15.48 4.06 6.79
C VAL A 96 14.78 4.93 7.83
N GLN A 97 15.33 6.11 8.06
CA GLN A 97 14.74 7.08 8.96
C GLN A 97 13.47 7.70 8.36
N ASP A 98 12.46 7.94 9.20
CA ASP A 98 11.21 8.57 8.78
C ASP A 98 11.42 9.95 8.16
N ASN A 99 12.35 10.72 8.71
CA ASN A 99 12.68 12.05 8.19
C ASN A 99 13.20 11.97 6.74
N TRP A 100 14.13 11.07 6.46
CA TRP A 100 14.65 10.87 5.11
C TRP A 100 13.55 10.41 4.14
N TYR A 101 12.71 9.46 4.56
CA TYR A 101 11.60 9.00 3.75
C TYR A 101 10.64 10.14 3.39
N ASN A 102 10.21 10.93 4.37
CA ASN A 102 9.20 11.95 4.16
C ASN A 102 9.71 13.17 3.37
N HIS A 103 10.99 13.53 3.50
CA HIS A 103 11.54 14.74 2.89
C HIS A 103 12.36 14.49 1.62
N GLU A 104 12.95 13.29 1.49
CA GLU A 104 13.78 12.97 0.33
C GLU A 104 13.12 11.95 -0.59
N TYR A 105 12.67 10.81 -0.07
CA TYR A 105 12.19 9.70 -0.88
C TYR A 105 10.78 9.95 -1.44
N ALA A 106 9.81 10.18 -0.57
CA ALA A 106 8.40 10.26 -0.96
C ALA A 106 8.10 11.38 -1.96
N PRO A 107 8.62 12.63 -1.81
CA PRO A 107 8.39 13.68 -2.80
C PRO A 107 8.96 13.34 -4.18
N ARG A 108 10.15 12.74 -4.24
CA ARG A 108 10.78 12.33 -5.51
C ARG A 108 10.01 11.20 -6.17
N TYR A 109 9.59 10.20 -5.40
CA TYR A 109 8.77 9.09 -5.86
C TYR A 109 7.47 9.59 -6.48
N GLN A 110 6.76 10.48 -5.80
CA GLN A 110 5.51 11.06 -6.29
C GLN A 110 5.72 11.86 -7.59
N LYS A 111 6.79 12.66 -7.66
CA LYS A 111 7.12 13.43 -8.86
C LYS A 111 7.39 12.53 -10.07
N GLN A 112 8.20 11.50 -9.90
CA GLN A 112 8.53 10.55 -10.97
C GLN A 112 7.29 9.81 -11.50
N HIS A 113 6.41 9.36 -10.58
CA HIS A 113 5.23 8.59 -10.96
C HIS A 113 4.05 9.45 -11.43
N ARG A 114 4.04 10.74 -11.15
CA ARG A 114 3.08 11.69 -11.72
C ARG A 114 3.31 11.84 -13.22
N ASN A 115 4.54 12.10 -13.61
CA ASN A 115 4.91 12.27 -15.02
C ASN A 115 4.53 11.03 -15.85
N GLN A 116 4.80 9.82 -15.32
CA GLN A 116 4.41 8.56 -16.00
C GLN A 116 2.90 8.37 -16.19
N ARG A 117 2.07 8.97 -15.31
CA ARG A 117 0.61 8.90 -15.45
C ARG A 117 0.09 9.86 -16.51
N ASP A 118 0.70 11.02 -16.61
CA ASP A 118 0.33 12.03 -17.59
C ASP A 118 0.69 11.56 -19.00
N ASP A 119 1.90 11.02 -19.21
CA ASP A 119 2.34 10.45 -20.50
C ASP A 119 1.38 9.35 -21.00
N ARG A 120 0.96 8.44 -20.12
CA ARG A 120 0.00 7.37 -20.49
C ARG A 120 -1.42 7.88 -20.77
N ARG A 121 -1.77 9.05 -20.26
CA ARG A 121 -3.07 9.65 -20.52
C ARG A 121 -3.10 10.27 -21.90
N ASP A 122 -2.00 10.90 -22.31
CA ASP A 122 -1.87 11.52 -23.63
C ASP A 122 -1.86 10.45 -24.73
N GLU A 123 -1.13 9.35 -24.56
CA GLU A 123 -1.13 8.22 -25.51
C GLU A 123 -2.53 7.65 -25.76
N ARG A 124 -3.36 7.52 -24.72
CA ARG A 124 -4.74 7.02 -24.85
C ARG A 124 -5.69 8.00 -25.53
N HIS A 125 -5.40 9.30 -25.46
CA HIS A 125 -6.20 10.30 -26.15
C HIS A 125 -5.91 10.28 -27.64
N ASP A 126 -4.67 10.07 -28.05
CA ASP A 126 -4.26 9.99 -29.44
C ASP A 126 -4.83 8.74 -30.14
N GLU A 127 -4.89 7.59 -29.46
CA GLU A 127 -5.50 6.38 -29.99
C GLU A 127 -7.02 6.54 -30.24
N ARG A 128 -7.73 7.21 -29.34
CA ARG A 128 -9.19 7.45 -29.51
C ARG A 128 -9.51 8.52 -30.56
N GLY A 129 -8.62 9.45 -30.80
CA GLY A 129 -8.79 10.49 -31.82
C GLY A 129 -8.70 9.97 -33.25
N ASN A 130 -8.03 8.84 -33.48
CA ASN A 130 -7.78 8.29 -34.80
C ASN A 130 -8.94 7.42 -35.32
N ASP A 131 -9.77 6.87 -34.45
CA ASP A 131 -10.88 5.99 -34.85
C ASP A 131 -12.10 6.76 -35.42
N HIS A 132 -12.18 8.06 -35.24
CA HIS A 132 -13.28 8.87 -35.77
C HIS A 132 -13.06 9.50 -37.15
N ARG A 133 -11.87 9.34 -37.75
CA ARG A 133 -11.57 9.91 -39.08
C ARG A 133 -11.84 8.96 -40.26
N GLY A 134 -12.30 7.73 -40.00
CA GLY A 134 -12.42 6.67 -41.01
C GLY A 134 -13.79 6.53 -41.70
N ASN A 135 -14.84 7.28 -41.33
CA ASN A 135 -16.20 6.98 -41.77
C ASN A 135 -16.92 8.08 -42.56
N GLU A 136 -16.22 9.01 -43.19
CA GLU A 136 -16.86 10.08 -43.96
C GLU A 136 -16.48 10.10 -45.45
N TYR A 137 -16.32 8.92 -46.09
CA TYR A 137 -16.29 8.80 -47.53
C TYR A 137 -17.17 7.63 -47.99
N GLY A 138 -18.40 7.91 -48.33
CA GLY A 138 -19.25 6.92 -49.02
C GLY A 138 -20.73 7.16 -48.99
N ARG A 139 -21.19 8.35 -49.33
CA ARG A 139 -22.56 8.50 -49.74
C ARG A 139 -22.72 9.68 -50.70
N ASP A 140 -22.38 9.43 -51.97
CA ASP A 140 -22.97 10.16 -53.08
C ASP A 140 -22.97 9.29 -54.35
N LYS A 141 -24.14 9.24 -54.99
CA LYS A 141 -24.48 8.84 -56.36
C LYS A 141 -25.07 7.44 -56.54
N HIS A 142 -26.33 7.32 -56.53
CA HIS A 142 -27.31 7.24 -57.64
C HIS A 142 -28.69 6.94 -57.09
#